data_8ed93c16bf79b537ed2f4ba8fc71464f
#
_entry.id   8ed93c16bf79b537ed2f4ba8fc71464f
#
_cell.length_a   1.000
_cell.length_b   1.000
_cell.length_c   1.000
_cell.angle_alpha   90.00
_cell.angle_beta   90.00
_cell.angle_gamma   90.00
#
_symmetry.space_group_name_H-M   'P 1'
#
loop_
_entity.id
_entity.type
_entity.pdbx_description
1 polymer ?
#
loop_
_entity_poly.entity_id
_entity_poly.type
_entity_poly.pdbx_seq_one_letter_code
_entity_poly.pdbx_strand_id
1 'polypeptide(L)'
;MYICKRKTKNDMKRILSLAFAIVLLATLPMQGQGKRYQVAGVAFYNLENLFDTIPNNPLGRDAEYTPNGARKWTGKRYWNKIHNLAYAISNMKTDLTPMGPAIIGVSEVENITVMQDLARDEQLKAWNLQVIHHDSPDRRGIDVGFLFNPRLFRPLNVTHHTLVVESNPNFRTRDQSCVSGLLLGEPVSVIVNHWPSRLGGQKQSSYLREAAAALSKHIADSVLAINPKQKIIIMGDLNDDPMDPSCAEVLGAKRNVKDVEEGGWYNPWWDVLASGVGTLAYRGQWNLFDQIIINYNLVGKDRSTLKYFKCKVHNDIPGIRTEEGDRTGYPLRTFASGVYLNGYSDHFPTQIFLTRELK
;
A
#
# COMPACT_ATOMS: atom_id res chain seq x y z
N MET A 1 -76.90 0.58 -48.57
CA MET A 1 -76.30 1.91 -48.71
C MET A 1 -74.89 1.84 -48.03
N TYR A 2 -73.83 1.54 -48.82
CA TYR A 2 -72.48 1.43 -48.31
C TYR A 2 -71.77 2.79 -48.34
N ILE A 3 -71.36 3.31 -47.17
CA ILE A 3 -70.57 4.54 -47.09
C ILE A 3 -69.10 4.14 -47.04
N CYS A 4 -68.42 4.34 -48.17
CA CYS A 4 -66.96 4.21 -48.31
C CYS A 4 -66.28 5.45 -47.72
N LYS A 5 -65.68 5.33 -46.53
CA LYS A 5 -64.84 6.43 -45.93
C LYS A 5 -63.50 6.51 -46.70
N ARG A 6 -63.30 7.56 -47.50
CA ARG A 6 -61.99 7.90 -48.07
C ARG A 6 -61.00 8.24 -46.97
N LYS A 7 -59.93 7.42 -46.78
CA LYS A 7 -58.78 7.81 -45.97
C LYS A 7 -58.11 9.03 -46.59
N THR A 8 -57.99 10.08 -45.81
CA THR A 8 -57.38 11.34 -46.27
C THR A 8 -55.86 11.23 -46.42
N LYS A 9 -55.30 12.00 -47.33
CA LYS A 9 -53.81 12.06 -47.62
C LYS A 9 -53.02 12.39 -46.39
N ASN A 10 -53.62 12.95 -45.33
CA ASN A 10 -52.97 13.28 -44.06
C ASN A 10 -52.75 12.07 -43.16
N ASP A 11 -53.66 11.06 -43.21
CA ASP A 11 -53.48 9.83 -42.36
C ASP A 11 -52.31 8.97 -42.88
N MET A 12 -52.11 8.92 -44.18
CA MET A 12 -50.98 8.21 -44.78
C MET A 12 -49.63 8.89 -44.45
N LYS A 13 -49.59 10.23 -44.41
CA LYS A 13 -48.38 10.95 -44.01
C LYS A 13 -48.02 10.74 -42.53
N ARG A 14 -49.02 10.66 -41.66
CA ARG A 14 -48.82 10.34 -40.21
C ARG A 14 -48.31 8.94 -40.00
N ILE A 15 -48.82 7.93 -40.74
CA ILE A 15 -48.34 6.54 -40.65
C ILE A 15 -46.92 6.40 -41.19
N LEU A 16 -46.58 7.07 -42.32
CA LEU A 16 -45.21 7.09 -42.84
C LEU A 16 -44.24 7.80 -41.87
N SER A 17 -44.64 8.88 -41.22
CA SER A 17 -43.77 9.60 -40.25
C SER A 17 -43.55 8.78 -38.99
N LEU A 18 -44.55 8.02 -38.49
CA LEU A 18 -44.37 7.07 -37.37
C LEU A 18 -43.44 5.89 -37.73
N ALA A 19 -43.61 5.31 -38.94
CA ALA A 19 -42.76 4.23 -39.42
C ALA A 19 -41.29 4.68 -39.58
N PHE A 20 -41.06 5.89 -40.06
CA PHE A 20 -39.71 6.46 -40.22
C PHE A 20 -39.06 6.79 -38.84
N ALA A 21 -39.83 7.24 -37.84
CA ALA A 21 -39.37 7.46 -36.49
C ALA A 21 -38.98 6.16 -35.76
N ILE A 22 -39.73 5.06 -35.99
CA ILE A 22 -39.44 3.74 -35.43
C ILE A 22 -38.17 3.13 -36.07
N VAL A 23 -37.94 3.33 -37.37
CA VAL A 23 -36.72 2.86 -38.04
C VAL A 23 -35.48 3.66 -37.61
N LEU A 24 -35.61 4.99 -37.35
CA LEU A 24 -34.50 5.77 -36.80
C LEU A 24 -34.11 5.38 -35.39
N LEU A 25 -35.06 4.95 -34.55
CA LEU A 25 -34.80 4.46 -33.19
C LEU A 25 -34.13 3.04 -33.21
N ALA A 26 -34.30 2.26 -34.25
CA ALA A 26 -33.68 0.95 -34.39
C ALA A 26 -32.23 0.98 -34.93
N THR A 27 -31.74 2.16 -35.39
CA THR A 27 -30.37 2.33 -35.93
C THR A 27 -29.46 3.17 -35.03
N LEU A 28 -29.87 3.44 -33.78
CA LEU A 28 -28.91 3.93 -32.80
C LEU A 28 -27.86 2.82 -32.61
N PRO A 29 -26.57 3.11 -32.87
CA PRO A 29 -25.55 2.12 -32.57
C PRO A 29 -25.70 1.80 -31.07
N MET A 30 -25.99 0.54 -30.73
CA MET A 30 -25.77 0.06 -29.38
C MET A 30 -24.30 0.35 -29.10
N GLN A 31 -24.03 1.47 -28.43
CA GLN A 31 -22.72 1.68 -27.82
C GLN A 31 -22.54 0.51 -26.86
N GLY A 32 -21.71 -0.45 -27.29
CA GLY A 32 -21.36 -1.58 -26.47
C GLY A 32 -20.92 -1.01 -25.12
N GLN A 33 -21.57 -1.44 -24.05
CA GLN A 33 -21.17 -1.04 -22.69
C GLN A 33 -19.70 -1.39 -22.57
N GLY A 34 -18.83 -0.36 -22.54
CA GLY A 34 -17.41 -0.57 -22.36
C GLY A 34 -17.18 -1.38 -21.08
N LYS A 35 -16.20 -2.28 -21.13
CA LYS A 35 -15.86 -3.12 -19.97
C LYS A 35 -15.68 -2.25 -18.73
N ARG A 36 -16.43 -2.58 -17.68
CA ARG A 36 -16.31 -1.91 -16.38
C ARG A 36 -15.33 -2.66 -15.50
N TYR A 37 -14.48 -1.95 -14.78
CA TYR A 37 -13.48 -2.52 -13.90
C TYR A 37 -13.70 -2.06 -12.47
N GLN A 38 -13.49 -2.97 -11.53
CA GLN A 38 -13.35 -2.67 -10.13
C GLN A 38 -11.86 -2.58 -9.80
N VAL A 39 -11.46 -1.56 -9.04
CA VAL A 39 -10.06 -1.31 -8.69
C VAL A 39 -9.92 -1.31 -7.17
N ALA A 40 -8.87 -1.99 -6.67
CA ALA A 40 -8.42 -1.90 -5.29
C ALA A 40 -7.02 -1.30 -5.24
N GLY A 41 -6.80 -0.30 -4.41
CA GLY A 41 -5.49 0.20 -4.03
C GLY A 41 -4.95 -0.58 -2.83
N VAL A 42 -3.68 -0.95 -2.88
CA VAL A 42 -2.93 -1.51 -1.75
C VAL A 42 -1.68 -0.66 -1.59
N ALA A 43 -1.50 -0.05 -0.42
CA ALA A 43 -0.45 0.93 -0.16
C ALA A 43 0.45 0.52 1.00
N PHE A 44 1.64 1.10 1.05
CA PHE A 44 2.56 1.02 2.17
C PHE A 44 3.13 2.40 2.49
N TYR A 45 3.34 2.70 3.79
CA TYR A 45 3.95 3.93 4.24
C TYR A 45 4.74 3.73 5.54
N ASN A 46 6.04 4.02 5.54
CA ASN A 46 6.83 4.17 6.76
C ASN A 46 6.48 5.51 7.41
N LEU A 47 6.06 5.50 8.68
CA LEU A 47 5.53 6.67 9.38
C LEU A 47 6.60 7.46 10.16
N GLU A 48 7.87 7.09 10.03
CA GLU A 48 9.02 7.73 10.72
C GLU A 48 8.78 7.92 12.20
N ASN A 49 8.94 6.86 13.00
CA ASN A 49 8.89 6.89 14.47
C ASN A 49 7.61 7.55 15.01
N LEU A 50 6.46 6.98 14.68
CA LEU A 50 5.17 7.42 15.23
C LEU A 50 5.01 6.90 16.65
N PHE A 51 5.47 7.69 17.62
CA PHE A 51 5.33 7.47 19.06
C PHE A 51 4.25 8.38 19.64
N ASP A 52 3.58 7.93 20.70
CA ASP A 52 2.78 8.84 21.54
C ASP A 52 3.67 9.67 22.50
N THR A 53 3.09 10.26 23.52
CA THR A 53 3.83 11.11 24.46
C THR A 53 3.95 10.49 25.85
N ILE A 54 3.50 9.25 26.02
CA ILE A 54 3.35 8.57 27.30
C ILE A 54 4.50 7.57 27.49
N PRO A 55 5.34 7.72 28.52
CA PRO A 55 6.43 6.79 28.78
C PRO A 55 5.87 5.47 29.35
N ASN A 56 5.33 4.62 28.51
CA ASN A 56 4.67 3.39 28.89
C ASN A 56 5.43 2.11 28.47
N ASN A 57 6.53 2.24 27.70
CA ASN A 57 7.35 1.10 27.33
C ASN A 57 8.17 0.59 28.54
N PRO A 58 8.00 -0.65 28.98
CA PRO A 58 8.68 -1.18 30.17
C PRO A 58 10.21 -1.16 30.12
N LEU A 59 10.75 -1.11 28.90
CA LEU A 59 12.19 -1.05 28.64
C LEU A 59 12.69 0.37 28.36
N GLY A 60 11.83 1.40 28.52
CA GLY A 60 12.16 2.82 28.30
C GLY A 60 12.56 3.15 26.87
N ARG A 61 12.08 2.39 25.89
CA ARG A 61 12.42 2.57 24.47
C ARG A 61 11.82 3.82 23.84
N ASP A 62 10.77 4.35 24.48
CA ASP A 62 10.03 5.57 24.14
C ASP A 62 10.56 6.83 24.84
N ALA A 63 11.55 6.70 25.72
CA ALA A 63 12.02 7.80 26.60
C ALA A 63 12.39 9.09 25.85
N GLU A 64 12.92 9.01 24.63
CA GLU A 64 13.25 10.21 23.85
C GLU A 64 12.00 10.90 23.25
N TYR A 65 10.87 10.16 23.10
CA TYR A 65 9.60 10.64 22.56
C TYR A 65 8.61 11.08 23.64
N THR A 66 9.10 11.71 24.69
CA THR A 66 8.29 12.30 25.75
C THR A 66 8.46 13.83 25.78
N PRO A 67 7.56 14.57 26.44
CA PRO A 67 7.69 16.04 26.57
C PRO A 67 9.02 16.49 27.19
N ASN A 68 9.57 15.69 28.09
CA ASN A 68 10.85 15.95 28.74
C ASN A 68 12.03 15.22 28.09
N GLY A 69 11.78 14.32 27.17
CA GLY A 69 12.78 13.54 26.45
C GLY A 69 13.61 14.36 25.46
N ALA A 70 14.58 13.71 24.83
CA ALA A 70 15.51 14.37 23.90
C ALA A 70 14.81 15.03 22.70
N ARG A 71 13.70 14.47 22.23
CA ARG A 71 12.89 15.01 21.12
C ARG A 71 11.96 16.14 21.53
N LYS A 72 11.80 16.41 22.84
CA LYS A 72 10.77 17.35 23.33
C LYS A 72 9.42 17.06 22.71
N TRP A 73 9.01 15.77 22.75
CA TRP A 73 7.85 15.24 22.05
C TRP A 73 6.56 15.58 22.81
N THR A 74 6.10 16.82 22.65
CA THR A 74 4.89 17.33 23.30
C THR A 74 3.64 16.87 22.57
N GLY A 75 2.47 16.92 23.25
CA GLY A 75 1.18 16.64 22.62
C GLY A 75 0.94 17.45 21.35
N LYS A 76 1.41 18.72 21.29
CA LYS A 76 1.31 19.52 20.06
C LYS A 76 2.10 18.89 18.90
N ARG A 77 3.33 18.41 19.14
CA ARG A 77 4.15 17.75 18.10
C ARG A 77 3.55 16.44 17.67
N TYR A 78 3.03 15.66 18.62
CA TYR A 78 2.34 14.41 18.35
C TYR A 78 1.12 14.61 17.45
N TRP A 79 0.19 15.49 17.82
CA TRP A 79 -1.02 15.74 17.03
C TRP A 79 -0.71 16.38 15.68
N ASN A 80 0.32 17.24 15.58
CA ASN A 80 0.78 17.73 14.29
C ASN A 80 1.27 16.57 13.40
N LYS A 81 2.03 15.62 13.96
CA LYS A 81 2.52 14.43 13.24
C LYS A 81 1.36 13.57 12.77
N ILE A 82 0.39 13.28 13.65
CA ILE A 82 -0.84 12.55 13.29
C ILE A 82 -1.55 13.25 12.12
N HIS A 83 -1.77 14.56 12.22
CA HIS A 83 -2.48 15.33 11.20
C HIS A 83 -1.72 15.36 9.85
N ASN A 84 -0.40 15.53 9.88
CA ASN A 84 0.43 15.49 8.69
C ASN A 84 0.39 14.11 8.00
N LEU A 85 0.52 13.03 8.78
CA LEU A 85 0.41 11.67 8.24
C LEU A 85 -0.99 11.38 7.68
N ALA A 86 -2.03 11.81 8.37
CA ALA A 86 -3.40 11.70 7.88
C ALA A 86 -3.61 12.47 6.58
N TYR A 87 -3.03 13.67 6.46
CA TYR A 87 -3.02 14.44 5.20
C TYR A 87 -2.34 13.64 4.07
N ALA A 88 -1.14 13.11 4.31
CA ALA A 88 -0.42 12.31 3.32
C ALA A 88 -1.26 11.10 2.89
N ILE A 89 -1.83 10.34 3.84
CA ILE A 89 -2.65 9.17 3.56
C ILE A 89 -3.93 9.57 2.80
N SER A 90 -4.62 10.62 3.20
CA SER A 90 -5.85 11.08 2.53
C SER A 90 -5.62 11.49 1.07
N ASN A 91 -4.40 11.92 0.74
CA ASN A 91 -3.97 12.27 -0.61
C ASN A 91 -3.42 11.09 -1.43
N MET A 92 -3.41 9.86 -0.90
CA MET A 92 -3.17 8.65 -1.71
C MET A 92 -4.36 8.28 -2.59
N LYS A 93 -5.50 8.94 -2.45
CA LYS A 93 -6.64 8.79 -3.38
C LYS A 93 -6.23 9.16 -4.80
N THR A 94 -6.78 8.46 -5.75
CA THR A 94 -6.57 8.69 -7.19
C THR A 94 -7.91 8.54 -7.92
N ASP A 95 -7.95 8.91 -9.21
CA ASP A 95 -9.14 8.67 -10.05
C ASP A 95 -9.53 7.18 -10.10
N LEU A 96 -8.56 6.28 -9.94
CA LEU A 96 -8.80 4.83 -9.89
C LEU A 96 -9.34 4.36 -8.53
N THR A 97 -8.97 5.04 -7.46
CA THR A 97 -9.34 4.73 -6.08
C THR A 97 -9.79 5.99 -5.35
N PRO A 98 -10.93 6.57 -5.72
CA PRO A 98 -11.37 7.86 -5.16
C PRO A 98 -11.70 7.79 -3.66
N MET A 99 -11.92 6.58 -3.13
CA MET A 99 -12.09 6.32 -1.70
C MET A 99 -10.78 5.96 -0.97
N GLY A 100 -9.62 6.20 -1.62
CA GLY A 100 -8.32 5.82 -1.12
C GLY A 100 -7.98 4.33 -1.28
N PRO A 101 -6.82 3.90 -0.74
CA PRO A 101 -6.44 2.50 -0.70
C PRO A 101 -7.39 1.65 0.15
N ALA A 102 -7.61 0.40 -0.27
CA ALA A 102 -8.38 -0.58 0.50
C ALA A 102 -7.59 -1.09 1.71
N ILE A 103 -6.26 -1.15 1.55
CA ILE A 103 -5.30 -1.66 2.52
C ILE A 103 -4.10 -0.71 2.55
N ILE A 104 -3.60 -0.41 3.76
CA ILE A 104 -2.38 0.35 3.96
C ILE A 104 -1.54 -0.38 5.02
N GLY A 105 -0.41 -0.98 4.61
CA GLY A 105 0.62 -1.41 5.53
C GLY A 105 1.42 -0.20 6.02
N VAL A 106 1.80 -0.19 7.29
CA VAL A 106 2.63 0.86 7.87
C VAL A 106 3.77 0.28 8.68
N SER A 107 4.82 1.06 8.88
CA SER A 107 5.93 0.71 9.77
C SER A 107 6.32 1.91 10.63
N GLU A 108 7.16 1.63 11.64
CA GLU A 108 7.62 2.60 12.63
C GLU A 108 6.49 3.18 13.48
N VAL A 109 5.57 2.33 13.89
CA VAL A 109 4.50 2.66 14.84
C VAL A 109 4.85 2.08 16.21
N GLU A 110 4.59 2.83 17.28
CA GLU A 110 4.89 2.39 18.64
C GLU A 110 3.87 1.37 19.17
N ASN A 111 2.59 1.65 18.98
CA ASN A 111 1.52 0.88 19.59
C ASN A 111 0.20 1.05 18.83
N ILE A 112 -0.83 0.29 19.25
CA ILE A 112 -2.16 0.37 18.64
C ILE A 112 -2.82 1.74 18.80
N THR A 113 -2.52 2.47 19.88
CA THR A 113 -3.14 3.78 20.18
C THR A 113 -2.78 4.80 19.11
N VAL A 114 -1.49 4.91 18.76
CA VAL A 114 -1.05 5.86 17.72
C VAL A 114 -1.68 5.56 16.36
N MET A 115 -1.91 4.28 16.05
CA MET A 115 -2.61 3.89 14.82
C MET A 115 -4.09 4.23 14.86
N GLN A 116 -4.74 4.07 16.03
CA GLN A 116 -6.14 4.45 16.20
C GLN A 116 -6.33 5.96 16.12
N ASP A 117 -5.43 6.74 16.72
CA ASP A 117 -5.43 8.19 16.62
C ASP A 117 -5.28 8.65 15.17
N LEU A 118 -4.35 8.04 14.42
CA LEU A 118 -4.18 8.30 12.99
C LEU A 118 -5.46 7.96 12.19
N ALA A 119 -6.04 6.79 12.41
CA ALA A 119 -7.23 6.35 11.70
C ALA A 119 -8.48 7.21 12.01
N ARG A 120 -8.51 7.86 13.17
CA ARG A 120 -9.61 8.74 13.63
C ARG A 120 -9.44 10.21 13.25
N ASP A 121 -8.27 10.60 12.71
CA ASP A 121 -8.07 11.97 12.23
C ASP A 121 -9.20 12.38 11.26
N GLU A 122 -9.63 13.64 11.34
CA GLU A 122 -10.77 14.15 10.57
C GLU A 122 -10.62 13.95 9.05
N GLN A 123 -9.38 13.98 8.54
CA GLN A 123 -9.09 13.78 7.11
C GLN A 123 -9.30 12.33 6.65
N LEU A 124 -9.24 11.35 7.56
CA LEU A 124 -9.43 9.92 7.28
C LEU A 124 -10.78 9.38 7.78
N LYS A 125 -11.52 10.15 8.57
CA LYS A 125 -12.78 9.74 9.21
C LYS A 125 -13.78 9.13 8.22
N ALA A 126 -13.90 9.68 7.01
CA ALA A 126 -14.83 9.20 6.00
C ALA A 126 -14.46 7.79 5.46
N TRP A 127 -13.21 7.38 5.59
CA TRP A 127 -12.75 6.05 5.15
C TRP A 127 -13.05 4.97 6.19
N ASN A 128 -13.32 5.35 7.43
CA ASN A 128 -13.61 4.45 8.55
C ASN A 128 -12.57 3.35 8.70
N LEU A 129 -11.28 3.71 8.60
CA LEU A 129 -10.19 2.76 8.66
C LEU A 129 -10.19 2.01 9.99
N GLN A 130 -10.01 0.71 9.91
CA GLN A 130 -9.77 -0.17 11.05
C GLN A 130 -8.30 -0.52 11.11
N VAL A 131 -7.79 -0.88 12.30
CA VAL A 131 -6.38 -1.14 12.55
C VAL A 131 -6.14 -2.54 13.07
N ILE A 132 -5.02 -3.14 12.66
CA ILE A 132 -4.46 -4.37 13.22
C ILE A 132 -3.01 -4.05 13.59
N HIS A 133 -2.62 -4.38 14.82
CA HIS A 133 -1.29 -4.14 15.36
C HIS A 133 -0.87 -5.29 16.28
N HIS A 134 0.43 -5.48 16.42
CA HIS A 134 1.03 -6.44 17.34
C HIS A 134 2.37 -5.89 17.83
N ASP A 135 2.57 -5.90 19.15
CA ASP A 135 3.83 -5.51 19.76
C ASP A 135 4.90 -6.57 19.50
N SER A 136 6.00 -6.17 18.90
CA SER A 136 7.11 -7.02 18.52
C SER A 136 8.32 -6.86 19.46
N PRO A 137 9.30 -7.78 19.45
CA PRO A 137 10.47 -7.68 20.30
C PRO A 137 11.52 -6.64 19.82
N ASP A 138 11.15 -5.73 18.94
CA ASP A 138 12.07 -4.73 18.40
C ASP A 138 12.77 -3.90 19.48
N ARG A 139 14.07 -3.60 19.28
CA ARG A 139 14.87 -2.86 20.26
C ARG A 139 14.52 -1.38 20.36
N ARG A 140 13.96 -0.80 19.31
CA ARG A 140 13.51 0.61 19.29
C ARG A 140 12.09 0.76 19.84
N GLY A 141 11.34 -0.36 20.00
CA GLY A 141 9.94 -0.34 20.38
C GLY A 141 9.03 0.19 19.26
N ILE A 142 9.35 -0.18 18.03
CA ILE A 142 8.55 0.13 16.86
C ILE A 142 8.10 -1.15 16.17
N ASP A 143 6.94 -1.09 15.53
CA ASP A 143 6.29 -2.23 14.94
C ASP A 143 5.86 -1.94 13.49
N VAL A 144 5.29 -2.98 12.87
CA VAL A 144 4.48 -2.85 11.67
C VAL A 144 3.00 -2.82 12.04
N GLY A 145 2.21 -2.18 11.21
CA GLY A 145 0.78 -2.09 11.39
C GLY A 145 0.02 -2.24 10.08
N PHE A 146 -1.28 -2.44 10.19
CA PHE A 146 -2.17 -2.66 9.06
C PHE A 146 -3.45 -1.87 9.24
N LEU A 147 -3.72 -0.95 8.31
CA LEU A 147 -4.98 -0.22 8.23
C LEU A 147 -5.78 -0.72 7.04
N PHE A 148 -7.08 -0.81 7.19
CA PHE A 148 -7.95 -1.27 6.11
C PHE A 148 -9.31 -0.60 6.11
N ASN A 149 -9.87 -0.43 4.92
CA ASN A 149 -11.26 0.01 4.73
C ASN A 149 -12.17 -1.22 4.83
N PRO A 150 -13.05 -1.33 5.85
CA PRO A 150 -13.88 -2.52 6.06
C PRO A 150 -14.94 -2.74 4.97
N ARG A 151 -15.21 -1.75 4.12
CA ARG A 151 -16.08 -1.91 2.95
C ARG A 151 -15.40 -2.64 1.81
N LEU A 152 -14.06 -2.65 1.77
CA LEU A 152 -13.24 -3.19 0.68
C LEU A 152 -12.45 -4.42 1.08
N PHE A 153 -12.04 -4.51 2.34
CA PHE A 153 -11.28 -5.63 2.88
C PHE A 153 -11.91 -6.16 4.18
N ARG A 154 -12.04 -7.48 4.29
CA ARG A 154 -12.50 -8.17 5.49
C ARG A 154 -11.41 -9.15 5.96
N PRO A 155 -10.72 -8.89 7.08
CA PRO A 155 -9.75 -9.81 7.64
C PRO A 155 -10.43 -11.10 8.12
N LEU A 156 -9.75 -12.22 7.98
CA LEU A 156 -10.19 -13.56 8.41
C LEU A 156 -9.23 -14.21 9.38
N ASN A 157 -7.91 -14.00 9.18
CA ASN A 157 -6.87 -14.56 10.02
C ASN A 157 -5.68 -13.60 10.09
N VAL A 158 -5.01 -13.55 11.24
CA VAL A 158 -3.81 -12.74 11.46
C VAL A 158 -2.79 -13.61 12.19
N THR A 159 -1.55 -13.61 11.69
CA THR A 159 -0.42 -14.28 12.34
C THR A 159 0.79 -13.35 12.37
N HIS A 160 1.63 -13.51 13.38
CA HIS A 160 2.83 -12.72 13.59
C HIS A 160 4.03 -13.67 13.68
N HIS A 161 5.15 -13.28 13.05
CA HIS A 161 6.30 -14.15 12.88
C HIS A 161 7.57 -13.41 13.26
N THR A 162 8.24 -13.88 14.30
CA THR A 162 9.50 -13.31 14.78
C THR A 162 10.67 -13.81 13.95
N LEU A 163 11.51 -12.88 13.50
CA LEU A 163 12.76 -13.23 12.81
C LEU A 163 13.77 -13.81 13.80
N VAL A 164 14.16 -15.03 13.57
CA VAL A 164 15.28 -15.71 14.27
C VAL A 164 16.44 -15.83 13.31
N VAL A 165 17.61 -15.34 13.72
CA VAL A 165 18.87 -15.42 12.93
C VAL A 165 19.82 -16.35 13.69
N GLU A 166 20.08 -17.55 13.17
CA GLU A 166 20.89 -18.56 13.85
C GLU A 166 22.31 -18.07 14.20
N SER A 167 22.94 -17.32 13.27
CA SER A 167 24.25 -16.72 13.49
C SER A 167 24.26 -15.56 14.47
N ASN A 168 23.07 -15.06 14.88
CA ASN A 168 22.90 -13.96 15.85
C ASN A 168 21.64 -14.17 16.70
N PRO A 169 21.65 -15.14 17.63
CA PRO A 169 20.44 -15.56 18.36
C PRO A 169 19.88 -14.49 19.31
N ASN A 170 20.66 -13.44 19.61
CA ASN A 170 20.21 -12.30 20.41
C ASN A 170 19.71 -11.13 19.55
N PHE A 171 19.68 -11.26 18.24
CA PHE A 171 19.14 -10.25 17.35
C PHE A 171 17.62 -10.13 17.57
N ARG A 172 17.14 -8.90 17.74
CA ARG A 172 15.71 -8.61 17.90
C ARG A 172 15.34 -7.49 16.97
N THR A 173 14.24 -7.66 16.27
CA THR A 173 13.68 -6.72 15.30
C THR A 173 12.16 -6.89 15.25
N ARG A 174 11.52 -6.15 14.36
CA ARG A 174 10.06 -6.19 14.15
C ARG A 174 9.62 -7.57 13.67
N ASP A 175 8.47 -8.02 14.17
CA ASP A 175 7.79 -9.18 13.62
C ASP A 175 7.24 -8.89 12.22
N GLN A 176 7.11 -9.93 11.40
CA GLN A 176 6.39 -9.88 10.14
C GLN A 176 4.94 -10.27 10.39
N SER A 177 4.00 -9.41 10.02
CA SER A 177 2.57 -9.63 10.25
C SER A 177 1.89 -10.08 8.97
N CYS A 178 1.27 -11.27 8.97
CA CYS A 178 0.50 -11.79 7.85
C CYS A 178 -1.01 -11.66 8.14
N VAL A 179 -1.68 -10.84 7.35
CA VAL A 179 -3.14 -10.62 7.41
C VAL A 179 -3.78 -11.28 6.19
N SER A 180 -4.52 -12.36 6.41
CA SER A 180 -5.30 -13.04 5.38
C SER A 180 -6.76 -12.63 5.45
N GLY A 181 -7.38 -12.36 4.31
CA GLY A 181 -8.76 -11.88 4.25
C GLY A 181 -9.34 -11.87 2.85
N LEU A 182 -10.46 -11.16 2.70
CA LEU A 182 -11.14 -10.98 1.43
C LEU A 182 -11.03 -9.52 0.96
N LEU A 183 -10.30 -9.28 -0.11
CA LEU A 183 -10.23 -7.99 -0.81
C LEU A 183 -11.25 -7.99 -1.95
N LEU A 184 -12.26 -7.14 -1.84
CA LEU A 184 -13.39 -7.12 -2.79
C LEU A 184 -14.03 -8.51 -2.97
N GLY A 185 -14.02 -9.34 -1.91
CA GLY A 185 -14.57 -10.71 -1.93
C GLY A 185 -13.59 -11.79 -2.42
N GLU A 186 -12.38 -11.46 -2.82
CA GLU A 186 -11.36 -12.43 -3.26
C GLU A 186 -10.31 -12.70 -2.18
N PRO A 187 -9.87 -13.96 -2.00
CA PRO A 187 -8.86 -14.32 -1.01
C PRO A 187 -7.51 -13.64 -1.30
N VAL A 188 -7.02 -12.86 -0.36
CA VAL A 188 -5.72 -12.18 -0.41
C VAL A 188 -5.04 -12.31 0.96
N SER A 189 -3.74 -12.58 0.97
CA SER A 189 -2.89 -12.50 2.16
C SER A 189 -1.85 -11.39 1.96
N VAL A 190 -1.66 -10.58 2.99
CA VAL A 190 -0.71 -9.46 2.96
C VAL A 190 0.28 -9.65 4.10
N ILE A 191 1.57 -9.72 3.77
CA ILE A 191 2.67 -9.80 4.73
C ILE A 191 3.29 -8.42 4.84
N VAL A 192 3.11 -7.76 6.00
CA VAL A 192 3.65 -6.43 6.27
C VAL A 192 4.99 -6.57 6.99
N ASN A 193 5.97 -5.84 6.50
CA ASN A 193 7.37 -5.96 6.87
C ASN A 193 7.99 -4.61 7.24
N HIS A 194 8.98 -4.66 8.12
CA HIS A 194 10.03 -3.66 8.23
C HIS A 194 11.34 -4.40 8.51
N TRP A 195 12.07 -4.71 7.44
CA TRP A 195 13.29 -5.51 7.56
C TRP A 195 14.43 -4.77 8.27
N PRO A 196 15.46 -5.48 8.73
CA PRO A 196 16.61 -4.89 9.39
C PRO A 196 17.29 -3.81 8.54
N SER A 197 17.61 -2.68 9.18
CA SER A 197 18.24 -1.55 8.49
C SER A 197 19.67 -1.86 8.02
N ARG A 198 20.21 -0.99 7.18
CA ARG A 198 21.62 -1.06 6.71
C ARG A 198 22.62 -0.56 7.77
N LEU A 199 22.27 -0.63 9.06
CA LEU A 199 23.15 -0.22 10.15
C LEU A 199 24.45 -1.04 10.14
N GLY A 200 25.59 -0.35 10.21
CA GLY A 200 26.90 -0.96 10.06
C GLY A 200 27.38 -1.15 8.62
N GLY A 201 26.55 -0.81 7.65
CA GLY A 201 26.82 -0.90 6.21
C GLY A 201 25.91 -1.90 5.49
N GLN A 202 25.59 -1.59 4.23
CA GLN A 202 24.69 -2.41 3.41
C GLN A 202 25.16 -3.85 3.30
N LYS A 203 26.44 -4.06 2.93
CA LYS A 203 27.02 -5.38 2.73
C LYS A 203 27.13 -6.18 4.03
N GLN A 204 27.55 -5.52 5.11
CA GLN A 204 27.76 -6.15 6.42
C GLN A 204 26.46 -6.62 7.06
N SER A 205 25.36 -5.95 6.80
CA SER A 205 24.03 -6.26 7.34
C SER A 205 23.12 -7.00 6.37
N SER A 206 23.57 -7.31 5.13
CA SER A 206 22.76 -7.95 4.08
C SER A 206 22.14 -9.27 4.55
N TYR A 207 22.91 -10.12 5.24
CA TYR A 207 22.46 -11.41 5.74
C TYR A 207 21.20 -11.31 6.64
N LEU A 208 21.00 -10.19 7.34
CA LEU A 208 19.80 -9.97 8.18
C LEU A 208 18.57 -9.74 7.31
N ARG A 209 18.69 -9.00 6.22
CA ARG A 209 17.59 -8.76 5.28
C ARG A 209 17.32 -9.98 4.41
N GLU A 210 18.34 -10.74 4.05
CA GLU A 210 18.18 -12.03 3.38
C GLU A 210 17.44 -13.03 4.27
N ALA A 211 17.76 -13.10 5.58
CA ALA A 211 17.02 -13.91 6.54
C ALA A 211 15.56 -13.44 6.69
N ALA A 212 15.32 -12.12 6.69
CA ALA A 212 13.97 -11.58 6.74
C ALA A 212 13.16 -11.90 5.47
N ALA A 213 13.80 -11.85 4.30
CA ALA A 213 13.21 -12.25 3.02
C ALA A 213 12.86 -13.74 3.01
N ALA A 214 13.76 -14.60 3.53
CA ALA A 214 13.52 -16.04 3.67
C ALA A 214 12.31 -16.32 4.59
N LEU A 215 12.17 -15.57 5.69
CA LEU A 215 11.00 -15.67 6.56
C LEU A 215 9.71 -15.26 5.83
N SER A 216 9.71 -14.13 5.10
CA SER A 216 8.55 -13.70 4.29
C SER A 216 8.15 -14.76 3.28
N LYS A 217 9.14 -15.39 2.61
CA LYS A 217 8.90 -16.48 1.68
C LYS A 217 8.31 -17.71 2.37
N HIS A 218 8.84 -18.10 3.52
CA HIS A 218 8.33 -19.24 4.31
C HIS A 218 6.86 -19.01 4.76
N ILE A 219 6.51 -17.80 5.20
CA ILE A 219 5.13 -17.45 5.54
C ILE A 219 4.23 -17.61 4.31
N ALA A 220 4.67 -17.07 3.17
CA ALA A 220 3.92 -17.17 1.92
C ALA A 220 3.75 -18.62 1.45
N ASP A 221 4.80 -19.43 1.52
CA ASP A 221 4.77 -20.86 1.16
C ASP A 221 3.79 -21.63 2.06
N SER A 222 3.74 -21.30 3.36
CA SER A 222 2.77 -21.89 4.30
C SER A 222 1.33 -21.57 3.94
N VAL A 223 1.06 -20.33 3.49
CA VAL A 223 -0.26 -19.91 3.01
C VAL A 223 -0.62 -20.62 1.70
N LEU A 224 0.32 -20.74 0.77
CA LEU A 224 0.13 -21.41 -0.52
C LEU A 224 -0.07 -22.93 -0.36
N ALA A 225 0.52 -23.56 0.64
CA ALA A 225 0.30 -24.97 0.96
C ALA A 225 -1.17 -25.24 1.32
N ILE A 226 -1.86 -24.27 1.94
CA ILE A 226 -3.30 -24.36 2.26
C ILE A 226 -4.17 -24.05 1.03
N ASN A 227 -3.80 -22.99 0.28
CA ASN A 227 -4.53 -22.56 -0.90
C ASN A 227 -3.54 -22.14 -2.01
N PRO A 228 -3.22 -23.01 -2.97
CA PRO A 228 -2.28 -22.71 -4.07
C PRO A 228 -2.71 -21.52 -4.94
N LYS A 229 -4.00 -21.15 -4.92
CA LYS A 229 -4.54 -20.00 -5.68
C LYS A 229 -4.57 -18.71 -4.85
N GLN A 230 -4.06 -18.74 -3.61
CA GLN A 230 -4.02 -17.55 -2.76
C GLN A 230 -3.22 -16.42 -3.42
N LYS A 231 -3.80 -15.24 -3.47
CA LYS A 231 -3.11 -14.02 -3.88
C LYS A 231 -2.29 -13.53 -2.68
N ILE A 232 -0.99 -13.33 -2.86
CA ILE A 232 -0.09 -12.93 -1.77
C ILE A 232 0.64 -11.65 -2.16
N ILE A 233 0.70 -10.74 -1.19
CA ILE A 233 1.39 -9.46 -1.27
C ILE A 233 2.41 -9.43 -0.13
N ILE A 234 3.69 -9.22 -0.44
CA ILE A 234 4.75 -8.90 0.52
C ILE A 234 5.02 -7.41 0.39
N MET A 235 4.78 -6.64 1.43
CA MET A 235 5.01 -5.20 1.41
C MET A 235 5.80 -4.75 2.63
N GLY A 236 6.49 -3.62 2.50
CA GLY A 236 7.21 -3.06 3.64
C GLY A 236 8.29 -2.08 3.25
N ASP A 237 8.89 -1.48 4.29
CA ASP A 237 10.24 -0.93 4.23
C ASP A 237 11.21 -2.11 4.32
N LEU A 238 11.69 -2.56 3.16
CA LEU A 238 12.55 -3.72 3.06
C LEU A 238 14.03 -3.38 3.33
N ASN A 239 14.35 -2.09 3.53
CA ASN A 239 15.71 -1.59 3.72
C ASN A 239 16.71 -2.06 2.65
N ASP A 240 16.22 -2.59 1.54
CA ASP A 240 16.94 -2.99 0.34
C ASP A 240 16.22 -2.53 -0.91
N ASP A 241 16.96 -2.28 -1.98
CA ASP A 241 16.42 -1.93 -3.29
C ASP A 241 15.91 -3.19 -4.03
N PRO A 242 15.09 -3.06 -5.08
CA PRO A 242 14.54 -4.20 -5.81
C PRO A 242 15.56 -5.19 -6.35
N MET A 243 16.78 -4.72 -6.65
CA MET A 243 17.88 -5.52 -7.19
C MET A 243 18.78 -6.16 -6.13
N ASP A 244 18.63 -5.79 -4.85
CA ASP A 244 19.46 -6.34 -3.79
C ASP A 244 19.16 -7.84 -3.55
N PRO A 245 20.11 -8.63 -3.02
CA PRO A 245 20.00 -10.09 -2.90
C PRO A 245 18.74 -10.56 -2.17
N SER A 246 18.31 -9.85 -1.13
CA SER A 246 17.08 -10.18 -0.38
C SER A 246 15.83 -10.22 -1.25
N CYS A 247 15.67 -9.26 -2.17
CA CYS A 247 14.55 -9.16 -3.08
C CYS A 247 14.74 -9.99 -4.35
N ALA A 248 15.91 -9.84 -5.01
CA ALA A 248 16.14 -10.41 -6.32
C ALA A 248 16.50 -11.91 -6.29
N GLU A 249 17.19 -12.38 -5.23
CA GLU A 249 17.70 -13.74 -5.14
C GLU A 249 16.90 -14.56 -4.11
N VAL A 250 16.77 -14.11 -2.87
CA VAL A 250 16.10 -14.88 -1.80
C VAL A 250 14.59 -14.97 -2.04
N LEU A 251 13.89 -13.84 -2.28
CA LEU A 251 12.50 -13.86 -2.73
C LEU A 251 12.41 -14.35 -4.19
N GLY A 252 13.45 -14.14 -4.98
CA GLY A 252 13.47 -14.45 -6.41
C GLY A 252 12.50 -13.56 -7.22
N ALA A 253 12.22 -12.35 -6.74
CA ALA A 253 11.25 -11.45 -7.35
C ALA A 253 11.75 -10.88 -8.68
N LYS A 254 11.00 -11.10 -9.75
CA LYS A 254 11.40 -10.76 -11.11
C LYS A 254 11.02 -9.31 -11.46
N ARG A 255 11.88 -8.69 -12.29
CA ARG A 255 11.67 -7.36 -12.85
C ARG A 255 10.56 -7.34 -13.90
N ASN A 256 10.45 -8.39 -14.72
CA ASN A 256 9.47 -8.41 -15.81
C ASN A 256 8.39 -9.45 -15.55
N VAL A 257 7.15 -9.10 -15.83
CA VAL A 257 5.99 -9.99 -15.70
C VAL A 257 6.15 -11.30 -16.49
N LYS A 258 6.78 -11.23 -17.68
CA LYS A 258 6.99 -12.42 -18.55
C LYS A 258 7.96 -13.46 -17.97
N ASP A 259 8.78 -13.04 -17.02
CA ASP A 259 9.81 -13.89 -16.38
C ASP A 259 9.29 -14.51 -15.07
N VAL A 260 8.02 -14.24 -14.69
CA VAL A 260 7.39 -14.77 -13.48
C VAL A 260 6.73 -16.10 -13.82
N GLU A 261 7.29 -17.18 -13.29
CA GLU A 261 6.73 -18.53 -13.41
C GLU A 261 5.70 -18.81 -12.29
N GLU A 262 4.97 -19.91 -12.40
CA GLU A 262 4.06 -20.36 -11.35
C GLU A 262 4.80 -20.53 -10.03
N GLY A 263 4.22 -20.01 -8.93
CA GLY A 263 4.88 -19.94 -7.61
C GLY A 263 5.89 -18.80 -7.45
N GLY A 264 6.21 -18.07 -8.53
CA GLY A 264 7.19 -16.97 -8.51
C GLY A 264 6.60 -15.63 -8.05
N TRP A 265 7.48 -14.62 -8.03
CA TRP A 265 7.22 -13.28 -7.53
C TRP A 265 7.51 -12.22 -8.57
N TYR A 266 6.70 -11.16 -8.61
CA TYR A 266 6.88 -9.97 -9.42
C TYR A 266 7.14 -8.76 -8.54
N ASN A 267 8.21 -8.01 -8.84
CA ASN A 267 8.54 -6.77 -8.19
C ASN A 267 8.41 -5.60 -9.18
N PRO A 268 7.35 -4.78 -9.10
CA PRO A 268 7.09 -3.70 -10.06
C PRO A 268 7.99 -2.47 -9.89
N TRP A 269 8.87 -2.44 -8.89
CA TRP A 269 9.60 -1.24 -8.48
C TRP A 269 10.95 -1.05 -9.16
N TRP A 270 11.47 -2.07 -9.86
CA TRP A 270 12.74 -1.99 -10.57
C TRP A 270 12.82 -0.83 -11.55
N ASP A 271 11.81 -0.68 -12.41
CA ASP A 271 11.78 0.35 -13.44
C ASP A 271 11.46 1.73 -12.85
N VAL A 272 10.75 1.78 -11.74
CA VAL A 272 10.49 3.00 -10.99
C VAL A 272 11.80 3.56 -10.46
N LEU A 273 12.61 2.75 -9.75
CA LEU A 273 13.93 3.17 -9.26
C LEU A 273 14.87 3.52 -10.42
N ALA A 274 14.89 2.71 -11.48
CA ALA A 274 15.73 2.97 -12.67
C ALA A 274 15.35 4.28 -13.38
N SER A 275 14.12 4.78 -13.23
CA SER A 275 13.70 6.09 -13.73
C SER A 275 14.11 7.26 -12.83
N GLY A 276 14.82 7.00 -11.73
CA GLY A 276 15.27 8.01 -10.78
C GLY A 276 14.25 8.34 -9.69
N VAL A 277 13.18 7.55 -9.55
CA VAL A 277 12.16 7.73 -8.50
C VAL A 277 12.43 6.73 -7.37
N GLY A 278 12.66 7.25 -6.16
CA GLY A 278 12.80 6.46 -4.95
C GLY A 278 11.78 6.86 -3.89
N THR A 279 11.77 6.13 -2.78
CA THR A 279 10.91 6.44 -1.62
C THR A 279 11.65 7.20 -0.53
N LEU A 280 12.97 7.09 -0.49
CA LEU A 280 13.82 7.86 0.41
C LEU A 280 15.13 8.25 -0.27
N ALA A 281 15.80 9.25 0.26
CA ALA A 281 17.11 9.67 -0.25
C ALA A 281 18.14 9.76 0.88
N TYR A 282 19.31 9.21 0.61
CA TYR A 282 20.44 9.25 1.51
C TYR A 282 21.73 9.64 0.78
N ARG A 283 22.41 10.71 1.26
CA ARG A 283 23.67 11.23 0.67
C ARG A 283 23.61 11.45 -0.84
N GLY A 284 22.51 12.00 -1.34
CA GLY A 284 22.32 12.28 -2.77
C GLY A 284 21.81 11.10 -3.60
N GLN A 285 21.68 9.92 -3.04
CA GLN A 285 21.19 8.73 -3.74
C GLN A 285 19.75 8.41 -3.35
N TRP A 286 18.92 8.18 -4.35
CA TRP A 286 17.57 7.66 -4.16
C TRP A 286 17.62 6.14 -4.00
N ASN A 287 16.88 5.65 -3.02
CA ASN A 287 16.60 4.23 -2.81
C ASN A 287 15.08 4.01 -2.82
N LEU A 288 14.66 2.79 -3.14
CA LEU A 288 13.26 2.39 -3.14
C LEU A 288 13.10 1.18 -2.21
N PHE A 289 13.04 1.46 -0.90
CA PHE A 289 12.94 0.44 0.14
C PHE A 289 11.49 0.07 0.45
N ASP A 290 10.55 0.99 0.19
CA ASP A 290 9.13 0.81 0.45
C ASP A 290 8.48 0.10 -0.75
N GLN A 291 8.50 -1.23 -0.72
CA GLN A 291 8.11 -2.07 -1.84
C GLN A 291 6.82 -2.83 -1.56
N ILE A 292 6.10 -3.17 -2.62
CA ILE A 292 4.92 -4.03 -2.62
C ILE A 292 5.15 -5.07 -3.72
N ILE A 293 5.56 -6.27 -3.33
CA ILE A 293 5.92 -7.41 -4.18
C ILE A 293 4.73 -8.36 -4.21
N ILE A 294 4.40 -8.92 -5.36
CA ILE A 294 3.21 -9.75 -5.54
C ILE A 294 3.55 -11.13 -6.10
N ASN A 295 2.76 -12.14 -5.72
CA ASN A 295 2.96 -13.47 -6.26
C ASN A 295 2.33 -13.65 -7.67
N TYR A 296 2.68 -14.75 -8.34
CA TYR A 296 2.18 -15.16 -9.66
C TYR A 296 0.65 -15.05 -9.80
N ASN A 297 -0.11 -15.38 -8.75
CA ASN A 297 -1.58 -15.35 -8.78
C ASN A 297 -2.17 -13.95 -8.97
N LEU A 298 -1.40 -12.89 -8.72
CA LEU A 298 -1.77 -11.50 -9.01
C LEU A 298 -1.27 -11.00 -10.37
N VAL A 299 -0.47 -11.80 -11.10
CA VAL A 299 0.10 -11.43 -12.40
C VAL A 299 -0.75 -11.98 -13.55
N GLY A 300 -0.73 -11.31 -14.69
CA GLY A 300 -1.40 -11.75 -15.93
C GLY A 300 -2.45 -10.78 -16.45
N LYS A 301 -3.01 -11.12 -17.63
CA LYS A 301 -3.97 -10.27 -18.37
C LYS A 301 -5.44 -10.63 -18.13
N ASP A 302 -5.71 -11.82 -17.60
CA ASP A 302 -7.07 -12.27 -17.27
C ASP A 302 -7.60 -11.46 -16.09
N ARG A 303 -8.57 -10.58 -16.36
CA ARG A 303 -9.25 -9.73 -15.39
C ARG A 303 -10.51 -10.35 -14.80
N SER A 304 -10.75 -11.64 -14.99
CA SER A 304 -11.86 -12.33 -14.32
C SER A 304 -11.70 -12.35 -12.80
N THR A 305 -10.46 -12.19 -12.33
CA THR A 305 -10.09 -12.01 -10.91
C THR A 305 -9.12 -10.82 -10.76
N LEU A 306 -8.89 -10.38 -9.53
CA LEU A 306 -7.94 -9.30 -9.23
C LEU A 306 -6.55 -9.62 -9.77
N LYS A 307 -6.02 -8.71 -10.58
CA LYS A 307 -4.66 -8.75 -11.14
C LYS A 307 -4.00 -7.39 -11.01
N TYR A 308 -2.68 -7.39 -10.90
CA TYR A 308 -1.85 -6.19 -10.92
C TYR A 308 -2.11 -5.35 -12.18
N PHE A 309 -2.19 -4.05 -12.00
CA PHE A 309 -2.37 -3.09 -13.08
C PHE A 309 -1.18 -2.13 -13.19
N LYS A 310 -0.87 -1.39 -12.13
CA LYS A 310 0.25 -0.46 -12.06
C LYS A 310 0.67 -0.18 -10.62
N CYS A 311 1.81 0.50 -10.45
CA CYS A 311 2.29 1.03 -9.18
C CYS A 311 2.49 2.55 -9.24
N LYS A 312 2.61 3.19 -8.08
CA LYS A 312 2.87 4.61 -7.92
C LYS A 312 3.64 4.88 -6.61
N VAL A 313 4.66 5.75 -6.67
CA VAL A 313 5.22 6.44 -5.50
C VAL A 313 4.47 7.76 -5.35
N HIS A 314 3.91 8.02 -4.18
CA HIS A 314 3.16 9.25 -3.90
C HIS A 314 4.10 10.38 -3.46
N ASN A 315 4.99 10.78 -4.34
CA ASN A 315 5.94 11.85 -4.14
C ASN A 315 5.45 13.21 -4.68
N ASP A 316 4.23 13.26 -5.18
CA ASP A 316 3.55 14.41 -5.77
C ASP A 316 2.47 15.02 -4.86
N ILE A 317 2.31 14.50 -3.64
CA ILE A 317 1.42 15.09 -2.63
C ILE A 317 1.94 16.49 -2.27
N PRO A 318 1.09 17.53 -2.31
CA PRO A 318 1.51 18.89 -1.97
C PRO A 318 2.15 18.97 -0.57
N GLY A 319 3.30 19.61 -0.46
CA GLY A 319 4.02 19.82 0.80
C GLY A 319 4.76 18.59 1.34
N ILE A 320 4.67 17.40 0.72
CA ILE A 320 5.33 16.18 1.20
C ILE A 320 6.86 16.21 0.99
N ARG A 321 7.35 17.14 0.18
CA ARG A 321 8.77 17.30 -0.13
C ARG A 321 9.39 18.46 0.61
N THR A 322 10.67 18.34 0.91
CA THR A 322 11.49 19.46 1.34
C THR A 322 11.65 20.43 0.16
N GLU A 323 11.33 21.68 0.37
CA GLU A 323 11.31 22.69 -0.70
C GLU A 323 12.64 23.43 -0.85
N GLU A 324 13.44 23.53 0.21
CA GLU A 324 14.65 24.33 0.25
C GLU A 324 15.86 23.58 0.86
N GLY A 325 17.08 24.04 0.52
CA GLY A 325 18.34 23.55 1.06
C GLY A 325 18.86 22.28 0.40
N ASP A 326 19.85 21.65 1.01
CA ASP A 326 20.57 20.47 0.47
C ASP A 326 19.70 19.22 0.30
N ARG A 327 18.50 19.23 0.86
CA ARG A 327 17.53 18.14 0.80
C ARG A 327 16.31 18.45 -0.06
N THR A 328 16.41 19.46 -0.91
CA THR A 328 15.32 19.83 -1.83
C THR A 328 14.87 18.61 -2.64
N GLY A 329 13.56 18.35 -2.64
CA GLY A 329 12.94 17.20 -3.30
C GLY A 329 12.87 15.92 -2.46
N TYR A 330 13.61 15.81 -1.35
CA TYR A 330 13.53 14.68 -0.43
C TYR A 330 12.21 14.70 0.36
N PRO A 331 11.78 13.55 0.91
CA PRO A 331 10.64 13.54 1.84
C PRO A 331 10.85 14.55 2.97
N LEU A 332 9.83 15.33 3.29
CA LEU A 332 9.85 16.26 4.42
C LEU A 332 9.61 15.49 5.72
N ARG A 333 10.70 15.17 6.39
CA ARG A 333 10.73 14.36 7.60
C ARG A 333 10.39 15.14 8.86
N THR A 334 10.05 14.43 9.93
CA THR A 334 9.71 15.02 11.22
C THR A 334 10.92 15.68 11.89
N PHE A 335 12.09 15.04 11.84
CA PHE A 335 13.34 15.56 12.39
C PHE A 335 14.51 15.42 11.41
N ALA A 336 15.39 16.42 11.38
CA ALA A 336 16.68 16.34 10.71
C ALA A 336 17.77 16.85 11.64
N SER A 337 18.83 16.04 11.86
CA SER A 337 19.97 16.41 12.72
C SER A 337 19.54 16.95 14.10
N GLY A 338 18.49 16.38 14.69
CA GLY A 338 17.93 16.81 15.98
C GLY A 338 16.96 18.00 15.92
N VAL A 339 16.85 18.66 14.76
CA VAL A 339 15.92 19.79 14.58
C VAL A 339 14.54 19.27 14.20
N TYR A 340 13.50 19.76 14.88
CA TYR A 340 12.10 19.47 14.54
C TYR A 340 11.67 20.27 13.30
N LEU A 341 11.28 19.58 12.24
CA LEU A 341 10.86 20.19 10.98
C LEU A 341 9.35 20.18 10.76
N ASN A 342 8.59 19.52 11.65
CA ASN A 342 7.13 19.37 11.52
C ASN A 342 6.71 18.73 10.18
N GLY A 343 7.49 17.79 9.68
CA GLY A 343 7.18 17.10 8.42
C GLY A 343 6.29 15.88 8.59
N TYR A 344 6.28 15.07 7.56
CA TYR A 344 5.44 13.88 7.40
C TYR A 344 6.20 12.60 7.77
N SER A 345 7.14 12.23 6.94
CA SER A 345 8.02 11.07 7.08
C SER A 345 9.28 11.27 6.26
N ASP A 346 10.34 10.51 6.54
CA ASP A 346 11.53 10.44 5.70
C ASP A 346 11.38 9.46 4.52
N HIS A 347 10.17 8.93 4.33
CA HIS A 347 9.79 8.09 3.21
C HIS A 347 8.61 8.68 2.45
N PHE A 348 8.49 8.37 1.15
CA PHE A 348 7.26 8.59 0.38
C PHE A 348 6.40 7.31 0.39
N PRO A 349 5.06 7.45 0.46
CA PRO A 349 4.17 6.31 0.36
C PRO A 349 4.23 5.64 -1.01
N THR A 350 4.02 4.32 -1.04
CA THR A 350 3.89 3.53 -2.25
C THR A 350 2.51 2.91 -2.37
N GLN A 351 2.05 2.66 -3.59
CA GLN A 351 0.76 2.04 -3.86
C GLN A 351 0.82 1.19 -5.12
N ILE A 352 0.18 0.02 -5.09
CA ILE A 352 -0.19 -0.73 -6.29
C ILE A 352 -1.69 -0.72 -6.51
N PHE A 353 -2.10 -0.88 -7.75
CA PHE A 353 -3.50 -0.98 -8.16
C PHE A 353 -3.77 -2.37 -8.71
N LEU A 354 -4.78 -3.02 -8.14
CA LEU A 354 -5.29 -4.31 -8.59
C LEU A 354 -6.63 -4.10 -9.27
N THR A 355 -6.85 -4.76 -10.40
CA THR A 355 -8.10 -4.60 -11.17
C THR A 355 -8.73 -5.93 -11.50
N ARG A 356 -10.08 -5.96 -11.52
CA ARG A 356 -10.87 -7.04 -12.12
C ARG A 356 -12.01 -6.47 -12.94
N GLU A 357 -12.44 -7.19 -13.97
CA GLU A 357 -13.61 -6.87 -14.79
C GLU A 357 -14.89 -7.17 -14.01
N LEU A 358 -15.85 -6.24 -14.04
CA LEU A 358 -17.18 -6.46 -13.51
C LEU A 358 -18.02 -7.16 -14.58
N LYS A 359 -18.58 -8.30 -14.21
CA LYS A 359 -19.55 -9.04 -15.06
C LYS A 359 -20.88 -8.33 -15.10
#